data_5e038a9e8ae09f2b6b9a3c3254b67c13
#
_entry.id   5e038a9e8ae09f2b6b9a3c3254b67c13
#
_cell.length_a   1.000
_cell.length_b   1.000
_cell.length_c   1.000
_cell.angle_alpha   90.00
_cell.angle_beta   90.00
_cell.angle_gamma   90.00
#
_symmetry.space_group_name_H-M   'P 1'
#
loop_
_entity.id
_entity.type
_entity.pdbx_description
1 polymer ?
#
loop_
_entity_poly.entity_id
_entity_poly.type
_entity_poly.pdbx_seq_one_letter_code
_entity_poly.pdbx_strand_id
1 'polypeptide(L)'
;MSRKTNKYTSLLYFLGFGLIFSLIFNQLDHNLALASSPELLTQNPKTAGATQVNLFQAIVLGFVQGATEFIPISSTAHLKAIPVFFGWDDPGVSFTAVIQLGSIAAVISYFWSDLSQIVKGIIKAIRHSNYESQDFLLAVGLALGSIPLIFAGLLLTIFEPPIYETVFRSMPSIAIVSIVMASLLALAEYVGTQKRNFEDLTVKDGVLIGFAQALAIIPGVSRSGSTMTASLFNNIDRASAARFSFLLGIPAITAAGLVGLKDLIDTGGGDAGFLPLIAGLISSTVFSYLAIAWLLEFLKRRSTWVFVWYRLGFGVFILVALALGWIKG
;
A
#
# COMPACT_ATOMS: atom_id res chain seq x y z
N MET A 1 21.77 -14.75 -24.34
CA MET A 1 21.90 -15.76 -23.25
C MET A 1 20.59 -15.80 -22.49
N SER A 2 19.75 -16.81 -22.77
CA SER A 2 18.42 -16.98 -22.16
C SER A 2 18.58 -17.45 -20.72
N ARG A 3 18.32 -16.62 -19.73
CA ARG A 3 18.15 -17.06 -18.33
C ARG A 3 16.83 -17.85 -18.23
N LYS A 4 16.93 -19.15 -18.14
CA LYS A 4 15.85 -20.03 -17.70
C LYS A 4 15.47 -19.61 -16.28
N THR A 5 14.44 -18.78 -16.13
CA THR A 5 13.85 -18.49 -14.83
C THR A 5 13.21 -19.76 -14.30
N ASN A 6 13.74 -20.23 -13.19
CA ASN A 6 13.40 -21.49 -12.56
C ASN A 6 11.91 -21.50 -12.16
N LYS A 7 11.13 -22.46 -12.68
CA LYS A 7 9.72 -22.68 -12.37
C LYS A 7 9.42 -22.80 -10.86
N TYR A 8 10.45 -23.04 -10.07
CA TYR A 8 10.39 -23.22 -8.62
C TYR A 8 10.43 -21.91 -7.81
N THR A 9 10.84 -20.78 -8.42
CA THR A 9 10.93 -19.49 -7.69
C THR A 9 9.54 -18.97 -7.33
N SER A 10 8.56 -19.06 -8.24
CA SER A 10 7.17 -18.68 -7.95
C SER A 10 6.50 -19.63 -6.95
N LEU A 11 6.87 -20.92 -6.97
CA LEU A 11 6.37 -21.90 -6.01
C LEU A 11 6.94 -21.67 -4.61
N LEU A 12 8.24 -21.31 -4.51
CA LEU A 12 8.88 -20.95 -3.23
C LEU A 12 8.28 -19.68 -2.60
N TYR A 13 7.93 -18.69 -3.41
CA TYR A 13 7.21 -17.50 -2.91
C TYR A 13 5.80 -17.86 -2.43
N PHE A 14 5.08 -18.73 -3.16
CA PHE A 14 3.74 -19.18 -2.76
C PHE A 14 3.78 -20.07 -1.49
N LEU A 15 4.77 -20.95 -1.39
CA LEU A 15 4.99 -21.79 -0.20
C LEU A 15 5.43 -20.97 1.02
N GLY A 16 6.31 -19.97 0.83
CA GLY A 16 6.68 -19.02 1.89
C GLY A 16 5.49 -18.22 2.39
N PHE A 17 4.63 -17.74 1.49
CA PHE A 17 3.38 -17.06 1.83
C PHE A 17 2.41 -17.99 2.58
N GLY A 18 2.25 -19.23 2.10
CA GLY A 18 1.41 -20.26 2.73
C GLY A 18 1.90 -20.68 4.13
N LEU A 19 3.24 -20.76 4.31
CA LEU A 19 3.84 -21.13 5.59
C LEU A 19 3.67 -20.04 6.64
N ILE A 20 3.86 -18.78 6.24
CA ILE A 20 3.61 -17.61 7.11
C ILE A 20 2.14 -17.51 7.47
N PHE A 21 1.24 -17.72 6.52
CA PHE A 21 -0.21 -17.75 6.75
C PHE A 21 -0.61 -18.89 7.70
N SER A 22 -0.02 -20.08 7.54
CA SER A 22 -0.24 -21.22 8.43
C SER A 22 0.29 -21.00 9.85
N LEU A 23 1.46 -20.35 10.00
CA LEU A 23 1.99 -19.97 11.31
C LEU A 23 1.12 -18.92 12.01
N ILE A 24 0.60 -17.94 11.25
CA ILE A 24 -0.35 -16.95 11.74
C ILE A 24 -1.64 -17.65 12.20
N PHE A 25 -2.16 -18.61 11.44
CA PHE A 25 -3.39 -19.34 11.76
C PHE A 25 -3.24 -20.24 13.00
N ASN A 26 -2.09 -20.90 13.16
CA ASN A 26 -1.80 -21.74 14.32
C ASN A 26 -1.67 -20.95 15.63
N GLN A 27 -1.19 -19.68 15.52
CA GLN A 27 -1.15 -18.75 16.66
C GLN A 27 -2.55 -18.22 17.03
N LEU A 28 -3.51 -18.20 16.06
CA LEU A 28 -4.91 -17.84 16.29
C LEU A 28 -5.60 -18.81 17.25
N ASP A 29 -5.49 -20.11 17.02
CA ASP A 29 -6.11 -21.12 17.86
C ASP A 29 -5.57 -21.06 19.31
N HIS A 30 -4.28 -20.75 19.46
CA HIS A 30 -3.66 -20.61 20.77
C HIS A 30 -4.15 -19.38 21.53
N ASN A 31 -4.31 -18.23 20.84
CA ASN A 31 -4.78 -16.98 21.47
C ASN A 31 -6.30 -17.01 21.74
N LEU A 32 -7.10 -17.67 20.90
CA LEU A 32 -8.52 -17.90 21.16
C LEU A 32 -8.75 -18.81 22.37
N ALA A 33 -7.90 -19.82 22.55
CA ALA A 33 -7.93 -20.71 23.72
C ALA A 33 -7.53 -19.97 25.01
N LEU A 34 -6.58 -19.02 24.94
CA LEU A 34 -6.19 -18.17 26.08
C LEU A 34 -7.23 -17.10 26.43
N ALA A 35 -7.89 -16.51 25.43
CA ALA A 35 -8.95 -15.52 25.64
C ALA A 35 -10.23 -16.10 26.26
N SER A 36 -10.44 -17.41 26.17
CA SER A 36 -11.57 -18.12 26.78
C SER A 36 -11.33 -18.62 28.19
N SER A 37 -10.17 -18.36 28.81
CA SER A 37 -9.88 -18.74 30.17
C SER A 37 -10.48 -17.75 31.20
N PRO A 38 -11.17 -18.22 32.25
CA PRO A 38 -11.89 -17.36 33.21
C PRO A 38 -11.01 -16.46 34.09
N GLU A 39 -9.69 -16.67 34.10
CA GLU A 39 -8.74 -15.94 34.98
C GLU A 39 -8.43 -14.50 34.49
N LEU A 40 -8.77 -14.12 33.26
CA LEU A 40 -8.51 -12.76 32.74
C LEU A 40 -9.60 -11.73 33.08
N LEU A 41 -10.69 -12.13 33.73
CA LEU A 41 -11.80 -11.23 34.08
C LEU A 41 -11.61 -10.43 35.37
N THR A 42 -10.47 -10.56 36.06
CA THR A 42 -10.22 -9.92 37.37
C THR A 42 -9.12 -8.85 37.35
N GLN A 43 -8.62 -8.40 36.21
CA GLN A 43 -7.66 -7.32 36.18
C GLN A 43 -8.34 -5.95 35.95
N ASN A 44 -8.25 -5.19 36.97
CA ASN A 44 -8.52 -3.80 37.33
C ASN A 44 -8.71 -2.81 36.12
N PRO A 45 -9.82 -2.03 36.05
CA PRO A 45 -10.03 -1.03 35.01
C PRO A 45 -9.36 0.31 35.40
N LYS A 46 -8.04 0.36 35.35
CA LYS A 46 -7.28 1.60 35.52
C LYS A 46 -6.07 1.62 34.59
N THR A 47 -6.32 1.75 33.32
CA THR A 47 -5.52 2.47 32.32
C THR A 47 -6.25 2.35 30.98
N ALA A 48 -7.38 3.02 30.86
CA ALA A 48 -8.00 3.31 29.59
C ALA A 48 -7.15 4.38 28.91
N GLY A 49 -6.33 3.98 27.95
CA GLY A 49 -5.64 4.94 27.10
C GLY A 49 -4.24 4.51 26.75
N ALA A 50 -4.08 3.54 25.92
CA ALA A 50 -2.97 3.41 25.00
C ALA A 50 -2.96 1.99 24.42
N THR A 51 -3.41 1.85 23.20
CA THR A 51 -3.36 0.60 22.46
C THR A 51 -1.91 0.25 22.14
N GLN A 52 -1.26 -0.52 23.03
CA GLN A 52 0.13 -0.91 22.84
C GLN A 52 0.23 -1.99 21.77
N VAL A 53 0.70 -1.60 20.57
CA VAL A 53 1.09 -2.56 19.54
C VAL A 53 2.28 -3.36 20.07
N ASN A 54 2.10 -4.65 20.32
CA ASN A 54 3.20 -5.51 20.76
C ASN A 54 4.14 -5.87 19.59
N LEU A 55 5.30 -6.46 19.89
CA LEU A 55 6.34 -6.78 18.91
C LEU A 55 5.82 -7.70 17.79
N PHE A 56 5.01 -8.70 18.12
CA PHE A 56 4.44 -9.62 17.13
C PHE A 56 3.46 -8.89 16.20
N GLN A 57 2.55 -8.11 16.76
CA GLN A 57 1.60 -7.29 15.99
C GLN A 57 2.34 -6.34 15.06
N ALA A 58 3.39 -5.68 15.53
CA ALA A 58 4.20 -4.77 14.73
C ALA A 58 4.86 -5.47 13.53
N ILE A 59 5.43 -6.66 13.73
CA ILE A 59 6.03 -7.47 12.65
C ILE A 59 4.95 -7.87 11.63
N VAL A 60 3.79 -8.34 12.10
CA VAL A 60 2.68 -8.73 11.22
C VAL A 60 2.14 -7.54 10.45
N LEU A 61 1.90 -6.41 11.11
CA LEU A 61 1.42 -5.19 10.44
C LEU A 61 2.46 -4.64 9.45
N GLY A 62 3.75 -4.70 9.78
CA GLY A 62 4.84 -4.38 8.86
C GLY A 62 4.88 -5.31 7.64
N PHE A 63 4.68 -6.62 7.84
CA PHE A 63 4.53 -7.58 6.75
C PHE A 63 3.33 -7.22 5.86
N VAL A 64 2.16 -6.98 6.46
CA VAL A 64 0.94 -6.62 5.73
C VAL A 64 1.14 -5.34 4.94
N GLN A 65 1.69 -4.30 5.57
CA GLN A 65 2.04 -3.05 4.91
C GLN A 65 2.95 -3.31 3.70
N GLY A 66 4.07 -3.99 3.93
CA GLY A 66 5.06 -4.24 2.88
C GLY A 66 4.52 -5.08 1.73
N ALA A 67 3.78 -6.14 2.03
CA ALA A 67 3.21 -7.04 1.02
C ALA A 67 2.09 -6.38 0.20
N THR A 68 1.36 -5.40 0.75
CA THR A 68 0.16 -4.86 0.12
C THR A 68 0.30 -3.43 -0.41
N GLU A 69 1.36 -2.69 -0.07
CA GLU A 69 1.54 -1.30 -0.48
C GLU A 69 1.67 -1.14 -2.00
N PHE A 70 2.47 -2.01 -2.62
CA PHE A 70 2.76 -1.94 -4.05
C PHE A 70 1.83 -2.82 -4.89
N ILE A 71 1.32 -3.91 -4.33
CA ILE A 71 0.29 -4.74 -4.95
C ILE A 71 -1.02 -3.94 -5.00
N PRO A 72 -1.76 -3.97 -6.12
CA PRO A 72 -2.95 -3.12 -6.30
C PRO A 72 -4.18 -3.65 -5.53
N ILE A 73 -4.04 -3.91 -4.21
CA ILE A 73 -5.06 -4.50 -3.34
C ILE A 73 -5.42 -3.67 -2.10
N SER A 74 -4.74 -2.53 -1.89
CA SER A 74 -4.96 -1.57 -0.79
C SER A 74 -4.38 -2.00 0.57
N SER A 75 -3.18 -1.49 0.89
CA SER A 75 -2.55 -1.66 2.21
C SER A 75 -3.41 -1.13 3.36
N THR A 76 -4.02 0.05 3.19
CA THR A 76 -4.92 0.66 4.18
C THR A 76 -6.10 -0.25 4.53
N ALA A 77 -6.70 -0.91 3.52
CA ALA A 77 -7.80 -1.84 3.75
C ALA A 77 -7.38 -3.05 4.59
N HIS A 78 -6.19 -3.59 4.33
CA HIS A 78 -5.66 -4.74 5.07
C HIS A 78 -5.20 -4.37 6.47
N LEU A 79 -4.53 -3.22 6.64
CA LEU A 79 -4.12 -2.72 7.95
C LEU A 79 -5.30 -2.39 8.86
N LYS A 80 -6.47 -2.07 8.29
CA LYS A 80 -7.71 -1.91 9.05
C LYS A 80 -8.40 -3.25 9.32
N ALA A 81 -8.45 -4.13 8.33
CA ALA A 81 -9.18 -5.41 8.44
C ALA A 81 -8.47 -6.40 9.38
N ILE A 82 -7.15 -6.52 9.32
CA ILE A 82 -6.40 -7.49 10.11
C ILE A 82 -6.61 -7.31 11.62
N PRO A 83 -6.42 -6.13 12.21
CA PRO A 83 -6.74 -5.91 13.62
C PRO A 83 -8.18 -6.30 13.97
N VAL A 84 -9.16 -5.90 13.14
CA VAL A 84 -10.56 -6.22 13.38
C VAL A 84 -10.83 -7.74 13.41
N PHE A 85 -10.25 -8.50 12.46
CA PHE A 85 -10.44 -9.94 12.41
C PHE A 85 -9.72 -10.69 13.54
N PHE A 86 -8.61 -10.16 14.02
CA PHE A 86 -7.83 -10.77 15.11
C PHE A 86 -8.26 -10.30 16.50
N GLY A 87 -9.23 -9.38 16.58
CA GLY A 87 -9.64 -8.78 17.85
C GLY A 87 -8.52 -7.94 18.47
N TRP A 88 -7.63 -7.39 17.64
CA TRP A 88 -6.61 -6.44 18.08
C TRP A 88 -7.18 -5.03 18.10
N ASP A 89 -6.62 -4.20 18.93
CA ASP A 89 -6.90 -2.78 18.89
C ASP A 89 -6.38 -2.13 17.61
N ASP A 90 -6.97 -1.00 17.22
CA ASP A 90 -6.50 -0.22 16.07
C ASP A 90 -5.08 0.29 16.36
N PRO A 91 -4.08 -0.01 15.50
CA PRO A 91 -2.69 0.40 15.71
C PRO A 91 -2.49 1.91 15.63
N GLY A 92 -3.52 2.64 15.23
CA GLY A 92 -3.50 4.09 15.05
C GLY A 92 -2.88 4.54 13.72
N VAL A 93 -3.26 5.75 13.33
CA VAL A 93 -2.81 6.36 12.06
C VAL A 93 -1.30 6.59 12.08
N SER A 94 -0.77 7.09 13.19
CA SER A 94 0.66 7.43 13.33
C SER A 94 1.56 6.20 13.18
N PHE A 95 1.23 5.08 13.84
CA PHE A 95 1.98 3.83 13.69
C PHE A 95 1.96 3.33 12.24
N THR A 96 0.78 3.29 11.61
CA THR A 96 0.64 2.81 10.22
C THR A 96 1.36 3.72 9.23
N ALA A 97 1.35 5.03 9.44
CA ALA A 97 2.10 5.99 8.62
C ALA A 97 3.62 5.81 8.76
N VAL A 98 4.11 5.52 9.97
CA VAL A 98 5.56 5.31 10.19
C VAL A 98 6.04 4.01 9.56
N ILE A 99 5.33 2.88 9.71
CA ILE A 99 5.74 1.64 9.05
C ILE A 99 5.68 1.75 7.51
N GLN A 100 4.92 2.68 6.97
CA GLN A 100 4.89 3.02 5.55
C GLN A 100 6.24 3.62 5.08
N LEU A 101 7.02 4.28 5.96
CA LEU A 101 8.39 4.72 5.65
C LEU A 101 9.31 3.54 5.30
N GLY A 102 9.05 2.36 5.84
CA GLY A 102 9.75 1.13 5.43
C GLY A 102 9.52 0.81 3.95
N SER A 103 8.28 1.00 3.47
CA SER A 103 7.97 0.85 2.04
C SER A 103 8.69 1.90 1.18
N ILE A 104 8.89 3.12 1.70
CA ILE A 104 9.69 4.14 1.01
C ILE A 104 11.16 3.71 0.90
N ALA A 105 11.75 3.25 2.00
CA ALA A 105 13.12 2.75 1.97
C ALA A 105 13.29 1.63 0.94
N ALA A 106 12.32 0.72 0.84
CA ALA A 106 12.30 -0.35 -0.13
C ALA A 106 12.23 0.15 -1.58
N VAL A 107 11.28 1.04 -1.89
CA VAL A 107 11.09 1.53 -3.27
C VAL A 107 12.27 2.38 -3.72
N ILE A 108 12.82 3.22 -2.86
CA ILE A 108 14.03 4.01 -3.16
C ILE A 108 15.21 3.06 -3.42
N SER A 109 15.40 2.04 -2.58
CA SER A 109 16.48 1.06 -2.76
C SER A 109 16.33 0.26 -4.05
N TYR A 110 15.11 -0.17 -4.37
CA TYR A 110 14.84 -0.95 -5.58
C TYR A 110 15.04 -0.14 -6.85
N PHE A 111 14.54 1.11 -6.87
CA PHE A 111 14.61 2.00 -8.02
C PHE A 111 15.76 3.00 -7.96
N TRP A 112 16.81 2.72 -7.18
CA TRP A 112 17.96 3.62 -7.03
C TRP A 112 18.59 4.01 -8.37
N SER A 113 18.71 3.07 -9.29
CA SER A 113 19.24 3.33 -10.65
C SER A 113 18.34 4.29 -11.43
N ASP A 114 17.01 4.04 -11.42
CA ASP A 114 16.03 4.86 -12.12
C ASP A 114 16.02 6.30 -11.56
N LEU A 115 15.98 6.42 -10.23
CA LEU A 115 16.01 7.71 -9.55
C LEU A 115 17.30 8.47 -9.83
N SER A 116 18.43 7.79 -9.82
CA SER A 116 19.72 8.38 -10.15
C SER A 116 19.77 8.87 -11.61
N GLN A 117 19.19 8.12 -12.53
CA GLN A 117 19.07 8.49 -13.94
C GLN A 117 18.16 9.72 -14.11
N ILE A 118 17.02 9.75 -13.47
CA ILE A 118 16.10 10.90 -13.49
C ILE A 118 16.81 12.15 -12.96
N VAL A 119 17.48 12.07 -11.81
CA VAL A 119 18.22 13.21 -11.23
C VAL A 119 19.33 13.70 -12.16
N LYS A 120 20.11 12.78 -12.74
CA LYS A 120 21.16 13.13 -13.74
C LYS A 120 20.54 13.76 -14.98
N GLY A 121 19.38 13.26 -15.44
CA GLY A 121 18.61 13.80 -16.57
C GLY A 121 18.16 15.24 -16.31
N ILE A 122 17.65 15.53 -15.12
CA ILE A 122 17.27 16.90 -14.70
C ILE A 122 18.49 17.83 -14.74
N ILE A 123 19.61 17.43 -14.12
CA ILE A 123 20.84 18.23 -14.09
C ILE A 123 21.35 18.50 -15.50
N LYS A 124 21.36 17.49 -16.36
CA LYS A 124 21.78 17.61 -17.76
C LYS A 124 20.85 18.51 -18.56
N ALA A 125 19.54 18.39 -18.37
CA ALA A 125 18.54 19.22 -19.04
C ALA A 125 18.72 20.71 -18.68
N ILE A 126 18.93 21.02 -17.40
CA ILE A 126 19.17 22.38 -16.93
C ILE A 126 20.49 22.93 -17.49
N ARG A 127 21.59 22.14 -17.44
CA ARG A 127 22.92 22.59 -17.92
C ARG A 127 22.98 22.85 -19.40
N HIS A 128 22.23 22.08 -20.20
CA HIS A 128 22.26 22.17 -21.66
C HIS A 128 21.01 22.80 -22.25
N SER A 129 20.10 23.31 -21.40
CA SER A 129 18.80 23.88 -21.82
C SER A 129 17.97 22.93 -22.68
N ASN A 130 18.13 21.60 -22.48
CA ASN A 130 17.41 20.56 -23.21
C ASN A 130 16.26 20.00 -22.36
N TYR A 131 15.14 20.70 -22.32
CA TYR A 131 13.96 20.36 -21.54
C TYR A 131 13.03 19.35 -22.24
N GLU A 132 13.39 18.88 -23.43
CA GLU A 132 12.64 17.85 -24.18
C GLU A 132 13.16 16.43 -23.92
N SER A 133 14.23 16.29 -23.13
CA SER A 133 14.77 14.97 -22.79
C SER A 133 13.76 14.13 -22.03
N GLN A 134 13.67 12.83 -22.34
CA GLN A 134 12.70 11.91 -21.74
C GLN A 134 12.81 11.85 -20.22
N ASP A 135 14.03 11.83 -19.67
CA ASP A 135 14.27 11.80 -18.22
C ASP A 135 13.72 13.08 -17.53
N PHE A 136 13.86 14.25 -18.19
CA PHE A 136 13.32 15.51 -17.68
C PHE A 136 11.79 15.54 -17.73
N LEU A 137 11.20 15.13 -18.85
CA LEU A 137 9.74 15.07 -19.01
C LEU A 137 9.12 14.06 -18.03
N LEU A 138 9.78 12.92 -17.79
CA LEU A 138 9.37 11.95 -16.79
C LEU A 138 9.41 12.56 -15.38
N ALA A 139 10.49 13.28 -15.02
CA ALA A 139 10.59 13.97 -13.74
C ALA A 139 9.48 15.00 -13.54
N VAL A 140 9.19 15.81 -14.57
CA VAL A 140 8.08 16.79 -14.55
C VAL A 140 6.73 16.07 -14.40
N GLY A 141 6.52 14.97 -15.11
CA GLY A 141 5.30 14.17 -15.01
C GLY A 141 5.11 13.58 -13.60
N LEU A 142 6.17 13.07 -12.98
CA LEU A 142 6.14 12.56 -11.60
C LEU A 142 5.87 13.69 -10.59
N ALA A 143 6.52 14.83 -10.75
CA ALA A 143 6.33 15.98 -9.87
C ALA A 143 4.89 16.52 -9.94
N LEU A 144 4.41 16.84 -11.14
CA LEU A 144 3.05 17.35 -11.35
C LEU A 144 1.97 16.32 -10.97
N GLY A 145 2.20 15.04 -11.26
CA GLY A 145 1.29 13.96 -10.90
C GLY A 145 1.22 13.67 -9.39
N SER A 146 2.23 14.10 -8.62
CA SER A 146 2.20 13.99 -7.15
C SER A 146 1.36 15.08 -6.48
N ILE A 147 1.20 16.24 -7.11
CA ILE A 147 0.52 17.41 -6.54
C ILE A 147 -0.92 17.10 -6.12
N PRO A 148 -1.79 16.44 -6.95
CA PRO A 148 -3.19 16.24 -6.58
C PRO A 148 -3.38 15.46 -5.28
N LEU A 149 -2.60 14.39 -5.07
CA LEU A 149 -2.69 13.59 -3.84
C LEU A 149 -2.13 14.34 -2.64
N ILE A 150 -0.98 15.01 -2.78
CA ILE A 150 -0.39 15.80 -1.69
C ILE A 150 -1.34 16.92 -1.27
N PHE A 151 -1.94 17.61 -2.24
CA PHE A 151 -2.93 18.68 -1.97
C PHE A 151 -4.18 18.13 -1.28
N ALA A 152 -4.74 17.01 -1.76
CA ALA A 152 -5.88 16.36 -1.12
C ALA A 152 -5.57 15.91 0.32
N GLY A 153 -4.38 15.34 0.55
CA GLY A 153 -3.92 14.95 1.88
C GLY A 153 -3.76 16.14 2.81
N LEU A 154 -3.20 17.25 2.33
CA LEU A 154 -3.07 18.50 3.10
C LEU A 154 -4.45 19.07 3.47
N LEU A 155 -5.39 19.11 2.54
CA LEU A 155 -6.76 19.53 2.83
C LEU A 155 -7.40 18.64 3.90
N LEU A 156 -7.22 17.33 3.80
CA LEU A 156 -7.75 16.41 4.80
C LEU A 156 -7.18 16.68 6.20
N THR A 157 -5.87 16.93 6.30
CA THR A 157 -5.20 17.24 7.57
C THR A 157 -5.64 18.60 8.14
N ILE A 158 -5.95 19.60 7.29
CA ILE A 158 -6.38 20.92 7.75
C ILE A 158 -7.84 20.93 8.21
N PHE A 159 -8.71 20.26 7.47
CA PHE A 159 -10.15 20.33 7.71
C PHE A 159 -10.69 19.20 8.60
N GLU A 160 -9.97 18.08 8.71
CA GLU A 160 -10.31 16.91 9.52
C GLU A 160 -11.82 16.57 9.53
N PRO A 161 -12.47 16.41 8.35
CA PRO A 161 -13.91 16.29 8.30
C PRO A 161 -14.38 15.02 9.01
N PRO A 162 -15.33 15.09 9.98
CA PRO A 162 -15.80 13.91 10.73
C PRO A 162 -16.28 12.76 9.84
N ILE A 163 -16.81 13.05 8.66
CA ILE A 163 -17.26 12.07 7.68
C ILE A 163 -16.12 11.16 7.20
N TYR A 164 -14.88 11.64 7.24
CA TYR A 164 -13.73 10.83 6.84
C TYR A 164 -13.52 9.66 7.79
N GLU A 165 -13.53 9.91 9.10
CA GLU A 165 -13.33 8.86 10.11
C GLU A 165 -14.58 7.98 10.24
N THR A 166 -15.78 8.56 10.22
CA THR A 166 -17.03 7.82 10.50
C THR A 166 -17.56 7.04 9.30
N VAL A 167 -17.35 7.54 8.07
CA VAL A 167 -17.88 6.91 6.85
C VAL A 167 -16.77 6.30 6.00
N PHE A 168 -15.80 7.10 5.55
CA PHE A 168 -14.81 6.61 4.59
C PHE A 168 -13.86 5.56 5.18
N ARG A 169 -13.55 5.64 6.47
CA ARG A 169 -12.71 4.64 7.15
C ARG A 169 -13.49 3.45 7.71
N SER A 170 -14.81 3.40 7.55
CA SER A 170 -15.61 2.28 7.99
C SER A 170 -15.37 1.01 7.15
N MET A 171 -15.53 -0.16 7.76
CA MET A 171 -15.35 -1.45 7.07
C MET A 171 -16.33 -1.63 5.89
N PRO A 172 -17.62 -1.22 5.97
CA PRO A 172 -18.53 -1.27 4.82
C PRO A 172 -18.02 -0.43 3.64
N SER A 173 -17.56 0.80 3.91
CA SER A 173 -17.03 1.70 2.88
C SER A 173 -15.80 1.10 2.20
N ILE A 174 -14.84 0.60 2.97
CA ILE A 174 -13.63 -0.06 2.47
C ILE A 174 -13.99 -1.25 1.56
N ALA A 175 -14.97 -2.06 1.95
CA ALA A 175 -15.42 -3.21 1.17
C ALA A 175 -16.05 -2.79 -0.17
N ILE A 176 -16.96 -1.82 -0.15
CA ILE A 176 -17.63 -1.29 -1.36
C ILE A 176 -16.60 -0.66 -2.29
N VAL A 177 -15.72 0.19 -1.77
CA VAL A 177 -14.67 0.85 -2.54
C VAL A 177 -13.71 -0.18 -3.15
N SER A 178 -13.37 -1.25 -2.42
CA SER A 178 -12.54 -2.34 -2.95
C SER A 178 -13.19 -3.02 -4.15
N ILE A 179 -14.50 -3.31 -4.08
CA ILE A 179 -15.27 -3.93 -5.17
C ILE A 179 -15.34 -2.98 -6.38
N VAL A 180 -15.65 -1.71 -6.17
CA VAL A 180 -15.72 -0.71 -7.24
C VAL A 180 -14.38 -0.59 -7.97
N MET A 181 -13.29 -0.46 -7.22
CA MET A 181 -11.96 -0.33 -7.80
C MET A 181 -11.47 -1.63 -8.47
N ALA A 182 -11.88 -2.80 -7.97
CA ALA A 182 -11.65 -4.07 -8.65
C ALA A 182 -12.34 -4.11 -10.00
N SER A 183 -13.59 -3.63 -10.08
CA SER A 183 -14.36 -3.56 -11.31
C SER A 183 -13.75 -2.57 -12.33
N LEU A 184 -13.25 -1.43 -11.85
CA LEU A 184 -12.53 -0.48 -12.69
C LEU A 184 -11.20 -1.05 -13.22
N LEU A 185 -10.45 -1.78 -12.38
CA LEU A 185 -9.23 -2.47 -12.81
C LEU A 185 -9.53 -3.56 -13.84
N ALA A 186 -10.62 -4.33 -13.65
CA ALA A 186 -11.08 -5.32 -14.61
C ALA A 186 -11.42 -4.70 -15.95
N LEU A 187 -12.16 -3.59 -15.94
CA LEU A 187 -12.51 -2.86 -17.15
C LEU A 187 -11.26 -2.32 -17.86
N ALA A 188 -10.32 -1.71 -17.11
CA ALA A 188 -9.07 -1.20 -17.66
C ALA A 188 -8.20 -2.31 -18.28
N GLU A 189 -8.12 -3.47 -17.61
CA GLU A 189 -7.43 -4.66 -18.13
C GLU A 189 -8.07 -5.19 -19.42
N TYR A 190 -9.40 -5.12 -19.51
CA TYR A 190 -10.15 -5.62 -20.67
C TYR A 190 -10.05 -4.69 -21.89
N VAL A 191 -10.17 -3.35 -21.71
CA VAL A 191 -10.20 -2.39 -22.81
C VAL A 191 -8.82 -1.84 -23.18
N GLY A 192 -7.85 -1.86 -22.28
CA GLY A 192 -6.51 -1.32 -22.48
C GLY A 192 -5.74 -2.11 -23.54
N THR A 193 -5.23 -1.44 -24.55
CA THR A 193 -4.47 -2.08 -25.64
C THR A 193 -3.04 -2.44 -25.27
N GLN A 194 -2.50 -1.84 -24.19
CA GLN A 194 -1.18 -2.09 -23.60
C GLN A 194 -0.02 -2.00 -24.62
N LYS A 195 -0.14 -1.05 -25.55
CA LYS A 195 0.84 -0.86 -26.64
C LYS A 195 1.95 0.13 -26.31
N ARG A 196 1.77 0.91 -25.21
CA ARG A 196 2.75 1.92 -24.76
C ARG A 196 3.58 1.35 -23.65
N ASN A 197 4.88 1.59 -23.71
CA ASN A 197 5.83 1.18 -22.67
C ASN A 197 6.26 2.37 -21.81
N PHE A 198 7.23 2.16 -20.93
CA PHE A 198 7.71 3.17 -19.99
C PHE A 198 8.36 4.37 -20.68
N GLU A 199 9.03 4.16 -21.80
CA GLU A 199 9.68 5.19 -22.60
C GLU A 199 8.69 6.07 -23.37
N ASP A 200 7.44 5.62 -23.56
CA ASP A 200 6.37 6.38 -24.21
C ASP A 200 5.59 7.30 -23.25
N LEU A 201 5.98 7.34 -21.98
CA LEU A 201 5.31 8.17 -20.98
C LEU A 201 5.55 9.64 -21.22
N THR A 202 4.49 10.43 -21.08
CA THR A 202 4.48 11.88 -21.27
C THR A 202 4.13 12.60 -19.97
N VAL A 203 4.37 13.90 -19.91
CA VAL A 203 3.92 14.74 -18.78
C VAL A 203 2.40 14.65 -18.61
N LYS A 204 1.65 14.58 -19.71
CA LYS A 204 0.18 14.42 -19.67
C LYS A 204 -0.23 13.13 -18.96
N ASP A 205 0.47 12.02 -19.22
CA ASP A 205 0.21 10.76 -18.50
C ASP A 205 0.46 10.94 -17.00
N GLY A 206 1.56 11.61 -16.62
CA GLY A 206 1.88 11.90 -15.23
C GLY A 206 0.75 12.66 -14.52
N VAL A 207 0.21 13.69 -15.16
CA VAL A 207 -0.91 14.48 -14.62
C VAL A 207 -2.18 13.65 -14.51
N LEU A 208 -2.57 12.95 -15.57
CA LEU A 208 -3.81 12.14 -15.59
C LEU A 208 -3.76 11.00 -14.54
N ILE A 209 -2.64 10.29 -14.47
CA ILE A 209 -2.45 9.21 -13.50
C ILE A 209 -2.35 9.80 -12.08
N GLY A 210 -1.81 11.03 -11.95
CA GLY A 210 -1.76 11.77 -10.69
C GLY A 210 -3.15 12.13 -10.15
N PHE A 211 -4.09 12.53 -10.99
CA PHE A 211 -5.48 12.71 -10.58
C PHE A 211 -6.11 11.40 -10.10
N ALA A 212 -5.85 10.29 -10.80
CA ALA A 212 -6.29 8.98 -10.33
C ALA A 212 -5.62 8.59 -9.00
N GLN A 213 -4.35 8.98 -8.80
CA GLN A 213 -3.65 8.80 -7.53
C GLN A 213 -4.36 9.51 -6.36
N ALA A 214 -4.93 10.71 -6.60
CA ALA A 214 -5.62 11.47 -5.57
C ALA A 214 -6.83 10.73 -4.98
N LEU A 215 -7.46 9.82 -5.74
CA LEU A 215 -8.54 8.96 -5.23
C LEU A 215 -8.07 8.08 -4.07
N ALA A 216 -6.76 7.83 -3.94
CA ALA A 216 -6.20 7.02 -2.86
C ALA A 216 -6.33 7.65 -1.47
N ILE A 217 -6.76 8.91 -1.37
CA ILE A 217 -7.17 9.52 -0.11
C ILE A 217 -8.35 8.74 0.52
N ILE A 218 -9.16 8.08 -0.30
CA ILE A 218 -10.28 7.25 0.17
C ILE A 218 -9.75 5.85 0.52
N PRO A 219 -9.90 5.40 1.77
CA PRO A 219 -9.50 4.06 2.18
C PRO A 219 -10.16 2.97 1.34
N GLY A 220 -9.40 1.95 0.96
CA GLY A 220 -9.90 0.89 0.06
C GLY A 220 -9.62 1.11 -1.42
N VAL A 221 -9.39 2.35 -1.87
CA VAL A 221 -9.07 2.66 -3.30
C VAL A 221 -7.79 1.95 -3.75
N SER A 222 -6.76 1.94 -2.95
CA SER A 222 -5.39 1.52 -3.32
C SER A 222 -4.71 2.52 -4.26
N ARG A 223 -3.66 3.17 -3.79
CA ARG A 223 -2.85 4.10 -4.59
C ARG A 223 -2.29 3.42 -5.84
N SER A 224 -1.61 2.28 -5.65
CA SER A 224 -1.10 1.48 -6.77
C SER A 224 -2.22 0.96 -7.66
N GLY A 225 -3.38 0.59 -7.09
CA GLY A 225 -4.54 0.14 -7.84
C GLY A 225 -5.11 1.23 -8.74
N SER A 226 -5.31 2.44 -8.24
CA SER A 226 -5.87 3.56 -9.02
C SER A 226 -4.92 4.04 -10.12
N THR A 227 -3.63 4.16 -9.81
CA THR A 227 -2.63 4.59 -10.80
C THR A 227 -2.38 3.54 -11.89
N MET A 228 -2.33 2.26 -11.54
CA MET A 228 -2.25 1.18 -12.53
C MET A 228 -3.50 1.11 -13.40
N THR A 229 -4.69 1.26 -12.82
CA THR A 229 -5.96 1.30 -13.56
C THR A 229 -5.96 2.44 -14.57
N ALA A 230 -5.58 3.65 -14.16
CA ALA A 230 -5.49 4.81 -15.06
C ALA A 230 -4.42 4.60 -16.16
N SER A 231 -3.29 3.99 -15.82
CA SER A 231 -2.23 3.68 -16.78
C SER A 231 -2.71 2.69 -17.84
N LEU A 232 -3.44 1.63 -17.45
CA LEU A 232 -4.01 0.65 -18.38
C LEU A 232 -5.07 1.29 -19.30
N PHE A 233 -5.92 2.19 -18.79
CA PHE A 233 -6.84 2.98 -19.62
C PHE A 233 -6.12 3.88 -20.63
N ASN A 234 -4.91 4.34 -20.29
CA ASN A 234 -4.03 5.09 -21.22
C ASN A 234 -3.17 4.17 -22.11
N ASN A 235 -3.53 2.89 -22.20
CA ASN A 235 -2.87 1.89 -23.04
C ASN A 235 -1.40 1.62 -22.73
N ILE A 236 -0.95 1.92 -21.50
CA ILE A 236 0.38 1.61 -20.99
C ILE A 236 0.39 0.12 -20.59
N ASP A 237 1.48 -0.59 -20.89
CA ASP A 237 1.62 -1.99 -20.49
C ASP A 237 1.69 -2.17 -18.98
N ARG A 238 1.40 -3.37 -18.49
CA ARG A 238 1.24 -3.67 -17.05
C ARG A 238 2.50 -3.40 -16.24
N ALA A 239 3.65 -3.80 -16.76
CA ALA A 239 4.92 -3.66 -16.05
C ALA A 239 5.35 -2.19 -15.99
N SER A 240 5.17 -1.43 -17.08
CA SER A 240 5.39 0.02 -17.15
C SER A 240 4.41 0.78 -16.26
N ALA A 241 3.14 0.37 -16.24
CA ALA A 241 2.12 0.93 -15.35
C ALA A 241 2.50 0.78 -13.87
N ALA A 242 2.96 -0.41 -13.47
CA ALA A 242 3.42 -0.66 -12.10
C ALA A 242 4.67 0.15 -11.76
N ARG A 243 5.70 0.14 -12.67
CA ARG A 243 6.94 0.90 -12.47
C ARG A 243 6.65 2.39 -12.29
N PHE A 244 5.84 2.98 -13.17
CA PHE A 244 5.45 4.39 -13.07
C PHE A 244 4.66 4.68 -11.80
N SER A 245 3.69 3.83 -11.45
CA SER A 245 2.90 3.92 -10.21
C SER A 245 3.78 3.97 -8.97
N PHE A 246 4.84 3.15 -8.91
CA PHE A 246 5.74 3.09 -7.76
C PHE A 246 6.58 4.35 -7.64
N LEU A 247 7.16 4.83 -8.75
CA LEU A 247 7.92 6.08 -8.78
C LEU A 247 7.05 7.28 -8.43
N LEU A 248 5.82 7.36 -8.99
CA LEU A 248 4.86 8.43 -8.72
C LEU A 248 4.42 8.46 -7.25
N GLY A 249 4.40 7.28 -6.59
CA GLY A 249 4.03 7.17 -5.18
C GLY A 249 5.07 7.73 -4.21
N ILE A 250 6.36 7.78 -4.59
CA ILE A 250 7.44 8.14 -3.67
C ILE A 250 7.20 9.49 -2.96
N PRO A 251 6.91 10.62 -3.67
CA PRO A 251 6.71 11.89 -3.00
C PRO A 251 5.53 11.89 -2.03
N ALA A 252 4.40 11.31 -2.44
CA ALA A 252 3.17 11.33 -1.65
C ALA A 252 3.28 10.44 -0.40
N ILE A 253 3.84 9.22 -0.54
CA ILE A 253 4.00 8.32 0.60
C ILE A 253 5.05 8.90 1.57
N THR A 254 6.12 9.51 1.06
CA THR A 254 7.12 10.17 1.90
C THR A 254 6.49 11.29 2.71
N ALA A 255 5.67 12.15 2.08
CA ALA A 255 4.96 13.21 2.79
C ALA A 255 4.06 12.65 3.90
N ALA A 256 3.24 11.64 3.60
CA ALA A 256 2.36 11.00 4.59
C ALA A 256 3.15 10.35 5.74
N GLY A 257 4.23 9.65 5.43
CA GLY A 257 5.09 9.02 6.44
C GLY A 257 5.80 10.05 7.35
N LEU A 258 6.22 11.19 6.81
CA LEU A 258 6.85 12.27 7.60
C LEU A 258 5.83 12.98 8.50
N VAL A 259 4.58 13.17 8.04
CA VAL A 259 3.51 13.71 8.89
C VAL A 259 3.25 12.74 10.05
N GLY A 260 3.05 11.44 9.77
CA GLY A 260 2.85 10.45 10.83
C GLY A 260 4.02 10.30 11.80
N LEU A 261 5.26 10.45 11.31
CA LEU A 261 6.45 10.47 12.17
C LEU A 261 6.46 11.70 13.08
N LYS A 262 6.09 12.87 12.54
CA LYS A 262 5.95 14.08 13.34
C LYS A 262 4.91 13.89 14.43
N ASP A 263 3.71 13.41 14.09
CA ASP A 263 2.63 13.17 15.06
C ASP A 263 3.07 12.18 16.15
N LEU A 264 3.82 11.14 15.78
CA LEU A 264 4.37 10.18 16.73
C LEU A 264 5.37 10.82 17.71
N ILE A 265 6.22 11.73 17.22
CA ILE A 265 7.19 12.45 18.06
C ILE A 265 6.47 13.43 18.98
N ASP A 266 5.50 14.20 18.46
CA ASP A 266 4.74 15.19 19.21
C ASP A 266 3.89 14.56 20.32
N THR A 267 3.44 13.31 20.15
CA THR A 267 2.72 12.52 21.13
C THR A 267 3.63 11.73 22.11
N GLY A 268 4.94 11.99 22.10
CA GLY A 268 5.88 11.36 23.02
C GLY A 268 6.32 9.94 22.65
N GLY A 269 6.28 9.60 21.36
CA GLY A 269 6.73 8.29 20.85
C GLY A 269 5.58 7.29 20.64
N GLY A 270 4.35 7.69 20.95
CA GLY A 270 3.16 6.83 20.84
C GLY A 270 3.20 5.64 21.80
N ASP A 271 2.09 4.94 21.88
CA ASP A 271 1.91 3.82 22.82
C ASP A 271 2.61 2.52 22.39
N ALA A 272 3.08 2.47 21.13
CA ALA A 272 3.68 1.26 20.55
C ALA A 272 5.06 0.92 21.09
N GLY A 273 5.78 1.89 21.65
CA GLY A 273 7.18 1.71 22.06
C GLY A 273 8.16 1.65 20.88
N PHE A 274 9.44 1.89 21.16
CA PHE A 274 10.49 2.01 20.15
C PHE A 274 10.79 0.69 19.41
N LEU A 275 10.83 -0.43 20.16
CA LEU A 275 11.19 -1.74 19.59
C LEU A 275 10.13 -2.30 18.63
N PRO A 276 8.82 -2.31 18.94
CA PRO A 276 7.79 -2.67 17.98
C PRO A 276 7.80 -1.81 16.72
N LEU A 277 8.02 -0.50 16.87
CA LEU A 277 8.07 0.42 15.73
C LEU A 277 9.20 0.09 14.76
N ILE A 278 10.42 -0.14 15.28
CA ILE A 278 11.57 -0.55 14.44
C ILE A 278 11.30 -1.91 13.79
N ALA A 279 10.75 -2.87 14.53
CA ALA A 279 10.45 -4.19 13.98
C ALA A 279 9.41 -4.11 12.85
N GLY A 280 8.35 -3.31 13.02
CA GLY A 280 7.37 -3.04 11.98
C GLY A 280 7.98 -2.37 10.74
N LEU A 281 8.86 -1.39 10.94
CA LEU A 281 9.56 -0.69 9.87
C LEU A 281 10.48 -1.63 9.07
N ILE A 282 11.28 -2.45 9.75
CA ILE A 282 12.15 -3.44 9.10
C ILE A 282 11.32 -4.46 8.32
N SER A 283 10.27 -5.00 8.95
CA SER A 283 9.34 -5.94 8.32
C SER A 283 8.72 -5.33 7.07
N SER A 284 8.19 -4.10 7.15
CA SER A 284 7.64 -3.37 6.01
C SER A 284 8.67 -3.18 4.89
N THR A 285 9.91 -2.81 5.23
CA THR A 285 10.99 -2.63 4.24
C THR A 285 11.28 -3.91 3.47
N VAL A 286 11.50 -5.01 4.20
CA VAL A 286 11.85 -6.31 3.59
C VAL A 286 10.73 -6.79 2.68
N PHE A 287 9.50 -6.81 3.18
CA PHE A 287 8.36 -7.34 2.40
C PHE A 287 7.93 -6.41 1.27
N SER A 288 8.11 -5.09 1.40
CA SER A 288 7.93 -4.15 0.28
C SER A 288 8.91 -4.41 -0.86
N TYR A 289 10.19 -4.61 -0.54
CA TYR A 289 11.21 -4.89 -1.55
C TYR A 289 10.90 -6.19 -2.31
N LEU A 290 10.53 -7.24 -1.59
CA LEU A 290 10.13 -8.51 -2.17
C LEU A 290 8.84 -8.39 -3.01
N ALA A 291 7.86 -7.64 -2.53
CA ALA A 291 6.61 -7.39 -3.25
C ALA A 291 6.83 -6.63 -4.56
N ILE A 292 7.67 -5.59 -4.57
CA ILE A 292 8.04 -4.84 -5.78
C ILE A 292 8.72 -5.79 -6.80
N ALA A 293 9.75 -6.52 -6.36
CA ALA A 293 10.50 -7.42 -7.22
C ALA A 293 9.60 -8.50 -7.84
N TRP A 294 8.76 -9.12 -7.00
CA TRP A 294 7.82 -10.13 -7.45
C TRP A 294 6.78 -9.56 -8.41
N LEU A 295 6.15 -8.44 -8.09
CA LEU A 295 5.05 -7.89 -8.87
C LEU A 295 5.52 -7.45 -10.26
N LEU A 296 6.68 -6.79 -10.37
CA LEU A 296 7.22 -6.38 -11.66
C LEU A 296 7.53 -7.59 -12.56
N GLU A 297 8.11 -8.67 -12.01
CA GLU A 297 8.36 -9.88 -12.78
C GLU A 297 7.06 -10.61 -13.14
N PHE A 298 6.07 -10.63 -12.23
CA PHE A 298 4.77 -11.21 -12.45
C PHE A 298 4.04 -10.50 -13.62
N LEU A 299 4.01 -9.17 -13.60
CA LEU A 299 3.26 -8.37 -14.59
C LEU A 299 3.88 -8.38 -16.00
N LYS A 300 5.14 -8.75 -16.15
CA LYS A 300 5.75 -9.01 -17.46
C LYS A 300 5.11 -10.18 -18.20
N ARG A 301 4.50 -11.10 -17.48
CA ARG A 301 4.00 -12.39 -18.04
C ARG A 301 2.55 -12.68 -17.73
N ARG A 302 1.97 -11.97 -16.77
CA ARG A 302 0.62 -12.24 -16.26
C ARG A 302 -0.21 -10.97 -16.24
N SER A 303 -1.53 -11.18 -16.27
CA SER A 303 -2.51 -10.10 -16.21
C SER A 303 -2.81 -9.66 -14.77
N THR A 304 -3.50 -8.53 -14.64
CA THR A 304 -3.95 -8.01 -13.34
C THR A 304 -5.19 -8.74 -12.78
N TRP A 305 -5.76 -9.69 -13.50
CA TRP A 305 -6.99 -10.41 -13.10
C TRP A 305 -6.90 -11.08 -11.73
N VAL A 306 -5.72 -11.54 -11.30
CA VAL A 306 -5.54 -12.12 -9.97
C VAL A 306 -5.86 -11.10 -8.87
N PHE A 307 -5.49 -9.84 -9.07
CA PHE A 307 -5.77 -8.76 -8.12
C PHE A 307 -7.22 -8.33 -8.17
N VAL A 308 -7.86 -8.38 -9.34
CA VAL A 308 -9.30 -8.15 -9.51
C VAL A 308 -10.08 -9.15 -8.67
N TRP A 309 -9.85 -10.45 -8.87
CA TRP A 309 -10.55 -11.50 -8.13
C TRP A 309 -10.28 -11.45 -6.63
N TYR A 310 -9.04 -11.18 -6.24
CA TYR A 310 -8.68 -10.99 -4.85
C TYR A 310 -9.49 -9.87 -4.21
N ARG A 311 -9.53 -8.68 -4.82
CA ARG A 311 -10.24 -7.51 -4.28
C ARG A 311 -11.75 -7.72 -4.24
N LEU A 312 -12.34 -8.36 -5.25
CA LEU A 312 -13.75 -8.73 -5.23
C LEU A 312 -14.04 -9.68 -4.07
N GLY A 313 -13.24 -10.76 -3.95
CA GLY A 313 -13.38 -11.71 -2.85
C GLY A 313 -13.20 -11.07 -1.48
N PHE A 314 -12.20 -10.21 -1.31
CA PHE A 314 -11.93 -9.47 -0.08
C PHE A 314 -13.10 -8.55 0.30
N GLY A 315 -13.61 -7.75 -0.65
CA GLY A 315 -14.74 -6.86 -0.40
C GLY A 315 -16.02 -7.63 -0.05
N VAL A 316 -16.35 -8.68 -0.81
CA VAL A 316 -17.51 -9.55 -0.52
C VAL A 316 -17.35 -10.24 0.84
N PHE A 317 -16.17 -10.75 1.16
CA PHE A 317 -15.90 -11.39 2.46
C PHE A 317 -16.15 -10.44 3.63
N ILE A 318 -15.67 -9.18 3.55
CA ILE A 318 -15.93 -8.16 4.58
C ILE A 318 -17.44 -7.91 4.71
N LEU A 319 -18.18 -7.73 3.60
CA LEU A 319 -19.63 -7.49 3.65
C LEU A 319 -20.40 -8.66 4.26
N VAL A 320 -20.01 -9.90 3.93
CA VAL A 320 -20.60 -11.11 4.54
C VAL A 320 -20.28 -11.18 6.03
N ALA A 321 -19.03 -10.92 6.43
CA ALA A 321 -18.62 -10.94 7.83
C ALA A 321 -19.39 -9.89 8.67
N LEU A 322 -19.64 -8.70 8.11
CA LEU A 322 -20.49 -7.67 8.72
C LEU A 322 -21.95 -8.14 8.84
N ALA A 323 -22.52 -8.70 7.77
CA ALA A 323 -23.90 -9.19 7.75
C ALA A 323 -24.16 -10.33 8.75
N LEU A 324 -23.14 -11.18 8.97
CA LEU A 324 -23.19 -12.27 9.94
C LEU A 324 -22.83 -11.84 11.37
N GLY A 325 -22.45 -10.57 11.58
CA GLY A 325 -22.06 -10.04 12.89
C GLY A 325 -20.70 -10.56 13.39
N TRP A 326 -19.86 -11.11 12.52
CA TRP A 326 -18.51 -11.59 12.90
C TRP A 326 -17.56 -10.43 13.19
N ILE A 327 -17.79 -9.30 12.53
CA ILE A 327 -17.05 -8.05 12.73
C ILE A 327 -18.03 -6.89 12.87
N LYS A 328 -17.57 -5.83 13.56
CA LYS A 328 -18.34 -4.57 13.66
C LYS A 328 -17.88 -3.60 12.56
N GLY A 329 -18.80 -2.82 12.02
CA GLY A 329 -18.57 -1.83 10.98
C GLY A 329 -17.96 -0.52 11.48
#